data_841600c04bebc7a4fe329c89520d581c
#
_entry.id   841600c04bebc7a4fe329c89520d581c
#
_cell.length_a   1.000
_cell.length_b   1.000
_cell.length_c   1.000
_cell.angle_alpha   90.00
_cell.angle_beta   90.00
_cell.angle_gamma   90.00
#
_symmetry.space_group_name_H-M   'P 1'
#
loop_
_entity.id
_entity.type
_entity.pdbx_description
1 polymer ?
#
loop_
_entity_poly.entity_id
_entity_poly.type
_entity_poly.pdbx_seq_one_letter_code
_entity_poly.pdbx_strand_id
1 'polypeptide(L)'
;SISKLKRNKIKVIVGIQKDKTLSTNNFFFKSLLKKKPFTKVKMAISSDEKIAWDNYKSKWISNSKSRAYVHSLREKTQAILTTSKTILIDNPRFTVRKKNKIIKNLNVIIIDKNLNIPLNAKLLKNLHERRVIIFTFKKNPKSQKLKQLGCEIIEMKSENNKLNLKKIFTHLYKLKISDLLVEAGGILFADLIKNKLVNEIHLFRAPIIIGEKGIPVIEGNTLK
;
A
#
# COMPACT_ATOMS: atom_id res chain seq x y z
N SER A 1 -10.20 4.16 32.08
CA SER A 1 -10.76 5.39 31.51
C SER A 1 -10.57 6.54 32.47
N ILE A 2 -10.59 7.79 32.02
CA ILE A 2 -10.47 9.02 32.82
C ILE A 2 -11.50 9.00 33.97
N SER A 3 -12.73 8.60 33.70
CA SER A 3 -13.81 8.48 34.70
C SER A 3 -13.44 7.53 35.85
N LYS A 4 -12.78 6.40 35.55
CA LYS A 4 -12.34 5.46 36.59
C LYS A 4 -11.26 6.05 37.48
N LEU A 5 -10.31 6.79 36.91
CA LEU A 5 -9.26 7.49 37.67
C LEU A 5 -9.85 8.58 38.60
N LYS A 6 -10.76 9.41 38.05
CA LYS A 6 -11.43 10.45 38.84
C LYS A 6 -12.27 9.88 40.00
N ARG A 7 -12.97 8.74 39.79
CA ARG A 7 -13.71 8.07 40.88
C ARG A 7 -12.79 7.61 42.00
N ASN A 8 -11.56 7.24 41.69
CA ASN A 8 -10.55 6.90 42.70
C ASN A 8 -9.77 8.11 43.22
N LYS A 9 -10.32 9.32 43.09
CA LYS A 9 -9.73 10.59 43.58
C LYS A 9 -8.34 10.91 42.98
N ILE A 10 -8.00 10.30 41.83
CA ILE A 10 -6.74 10.59 41.13
C ILE A 10 -6.92 11.87 40.32
N LYS A 11 -6.05 12.87 40.53
CA LYS A 11 -6.02 14.11 39.75
C LYS A 11 -5.61 13.78 38.30
N VAL A 12 -6.47 14.08 37.34
CA VAL A 12 -6.22 13.81 35.92
C VAL A 12 -6.22 15.11 35.13
N ILE A 13 -5.11 15.43 34.50
CA ILE A 13 -4.96 16.55 33.57
C ILE A 13 -4.98 16.00 32.16
N VAL A 14 -5.88 16.51 31.31
CA VAL A 14 -6.10 16.05 29.92
C VAL A 14 -5.67 17.14 28.96
N GLY A 15 -5.08 16.74 27.84
CA GLY A 15 -4.74 17.66 26.75
C GLY A 15 -3.33 18.26 26.81
N ILE A 16 -2.49 17.85 27.76
CA ILE A 16 -1.09 18.27 27.81
C ILE A 16 -0.40 17.86 26.49
N GLN A 17 0.23 18.83 25.80
CA GLN A 17 0.90 18.67 24.50
C GLN A 17 0.02 18.00 23.42
N LYS A 18 -1.29 18.27 23.41
CA LYS A 18 -2.25 17.67 22.47
C LYS A 18 -1.76 17.76 21.02
N ASP A 19 -1.35 18.96 20.58
CA ASP A 19 -0.95 19.18 19.18
C ASP A 19 0.33 18.43 18.83
N LYS A 20 1.30 18.37 19.73
CA LYS A 20 2.52 17.58 19.56
C LYS A 20 2.23 16.09 19.51
N THR A 21 1.33 15.59 20.34
CA THR A 21 0.88 14.19 20.35
C THR A 21 0.16 13.84 19.05
N LEU A 22 -0.73 14.72 18.58
CA LEU A 22 -1.44 14.53 17.31
C LEU A 22 -0.50 14.54 16.11
N SER A 23 0.49 15.43 16.07
CA SER A 23 1.47 15.47 14.97
C SER A 23 2.36 14.24 14.95
N THR A 24 2.85 13.78 16.10
CA THR A 24 3.73 12.60 16.22
C THR A 24 3.02 11.29 15.85
N ASN A 25 1.72 11.18 16.17
CA ASN A 25 0.91 9.99 15.92
C ASN A 25 -0.21 10.24 14.88
N ASN A 26 0.04 11.14 13.94
CA ASN A 26 -0.95 11.60 12.96
C ASN A 26 -1.61 10.43 12.18
N PHE A 27 -0.85 9.43 11.76
CA PHE A 27 -1.38 8.28 11.06
C PHE A 27 -2.37 7.48 11.90
N PHE A 28 -2.08 7.26 13.19
CA PHE A 28 -2.92 6.50 14.10
C PHE A 28 -4.25 7.23 14.36
N PHE A 29 -4.19 8.52 14.72
CA PHE A 29 -5.40 9.31 14.99
C PHE A 29 -6.26 9.48 13.73
N LYS A 30 -5.65 9.77 12.57
CA LYS A 30 -6.41 9.87 11.32
C LYS A 30 -7.06 8.54 10.93
N SER A 31 -6.37 7.42 11.13
CA SER A 31 -6.93 6.09 10.87
C SER A 31 -8.10 5.79 11.80
N LEU A 32 -7.95 6.09 13.09
CA LEU A 32 -9.00 5.87 14.10
C LEU A 32 -10.26 6.69 13.80
N LEU A 33 -10.10 7.99 13.53
CA LEU A 33 -11.22 8.90 13.26
C LEU A 33 -11.95 8.55 11.95
N LYS A 34 -11.21 8.21 10.91
CA LYS A 34 -11.80 7.89 9.60
C LYS A 34 -12.19 6.42 9.44
N LYS A 35 -11.86 5.56 10.41
CA LYS A 35 -12.05 4.10 10.34
C LYS A 35 -11.51 3.48 9.07
N LYS A 36 -10.33 3.94 8.63
CA LYS A 36 -9.61 3.53 7.42
C LYS A 36 -8.10 3.62 7.66
N PRO A 37 -7.26 2.83 6.97
CA PRO A 37 -5.82 3.01 7.02
C PRO A 37 -5.38 4.42 6.64
N PHE A 38 -4.37 4.94 7.32
CA PHE A 38 -3.62 6.09 6.85
C PHE A 38 -2.75 5.66 5.66
N THR A 39 -2.94 6.31 4.52
CA THR A 39 -2.41 5.84 3.24
C THR A 39 -1.35 6.78 2.71
N LYS A 40 -0.14 6.26 2.59
CA LYS A 40 0.99 6.90 1.91
C LYS A 40 1.14 6.28 0.52
N VAL A 41 1.24 7.09 -0.52
CA VAL A 41 1.51 6.60 -1.88
C VAL A 41 2.93 6.98 -2.27
N LYS A 42 3.72 6.00 -2.70
CA LYS A 42 5.05 6.21 -3.23
C LYS A 42 5.01 6.11 -4.76
N MET A 43 5.47 7.17 -5.44
CA MET A 43 5.63 7.18 -6.89
C MET A 43 7.06 7.61 -7.26
N ALA A 44 7.60 6.99 -8.31
CA ALA A 44 8.82 7.47 -8.96
C ALA A 44 8.46 7.87 -10.39
N ILE A 45 8.81 9.08 -10.78
CA ILE A 45 8.45 9.65 -12.07
C ILE A 45 9.67 10.28 -12.76
N SER A 46 9.63 10.34 -14.08
CA SER A 46 10.52 11.15 -14.91
C SER A 46 10.17 12.65 -14.82
N SER A 47 10.97 13.52 -15.43
CA SER A 47 10.69 14.96 -15.51
C SER A 47 9.40 15.26 -16.28
N ASP A 48 9.06 14.44 -17.27
CA ASP A 48 7.83 14.48 -18.07
C ASP A 48 6.71 13.59 -17.51
N GLU A 49 6.74 13.29 -16.18
CA GLU A 49 5.68 12.65 -15.41
C GLU A 49 5.30 11.23 -15.85
N LYS A 50 6.27 10.46 -16.34
CA LYS A 50 6.10 9.05 -16.67
C LYS A 50 6.61 8.16 -15.54
N ILE A 51 5.93 7.03 -15.30
CA ILE A 51 6.30 6.04 -14.28
C ILE A 51 7.05 4.83 -14.84
N ALA A 52 7.02 4.65 -16.15
CA ALA A 52 7.69 3.57 -16.86
C ALA A 52 7.78 3.90 -18.35
N TRP A 53 8.61 3.17 -19.07
CA TRP A 53 8.63 3.12 -20.53
C TRP A 53 7.35 2.44 -21.06
N ASP A 54 7.11 2.49 -22.36
CA ASP A 54 5.96 1.87 -23.05
C ASP A 54 5.80 0.35 -22.75
N ASN A 55 6.91 -0.35 -22.59
CA ASN A 55 6.98 -1.76 -22.21
C ASN A 55 6.84 -2.03 -20.71
N TYR A 56 6.40 -1.05 -19.92
CA TYR A 56 6.27 -1.07 -18.46
C TYR A 56 7.57 -1.27 -17.68
N LYS A 57 8.74 -1.25 -18.31
CA LYS A 57 10.01 -1.26 -17.60
C LYS A 57 10.20 0.06 -16.86
N SER A 58 10.36 -0.01 -15.55
CA SER A 58 10.54 1.17 -14.66
C SER A 58 11.92 1.20 -14.01
N LYS A 59 12.76 0.21 -14.28
CA LYS A 59 14.09 0.11 -13.65
C LYS A 59 14.93 1.31 -14.02
N TRP A 60 15.50 1.91 -12.93
CA TRP A 60 16.44 3.02 -12.87
C TRP A 60 15.86 4.44 -13.05
N ILE A 61 14.53 4.62 -12.96
CA ILE A 61 13.96 5.97 -12.77
C ILE A 61 14.45 6.57 -11.43
N SER A 62 14.64 5.76 -10.37
CA SER A 62 15.09 6.24 -9.07
C SER A 62 16.55 5.86 -8.75
N ASN A 63 17.29 6.79 -8.12
CA ASN A 63 18.68 6.59 -7.68
C ASN A 63 18.77 5.80 -6.36
N SER A 64 20.00 5.54 -5.89
CA SER A 64 20.25 4.78 -4.65
C SER A 64 19.74 5.48 -3.40
N LYS A 65 19.83 6.81 -3.32
CA LYS A 65 19.32 7.61 -2.18
C LYS A 65 17.81 7.51 -2.08
N SER A 66 17.09 7.63 -3.21
CA SER A 66 15.63 7.46 -3.26
C SER A 66 15.23 6.05 -2.83
N ARG A 67 15.95 5.01 -3.29
CA ARG A 67 15.67 3.62 -2.87
C ARG A 67 15.91 3.41 -1.37
N ALA A 68 16.96 4.00 -0.79
CA ALA A 68 17.20 3.95 0.66
C ALA A 68 16.05 4.60 1.43
N TYR A 69 15.56 5.74 0.96
CA TYR A 69 14.40 6.42 1.56
C TYR A 69 13.12 5.55 1.48
N VAL A 70 12.89 4.88 0.34
CA VAL A 70 11.74 3.94 0.22
C VAL A 70 11.85 2.81 1.25
N HIS A 71 13.07 2.30 1.52
CA HIS A 71 13.26 1.30 2.59
C HIS A 71 12.92 1.88 3.97
N SER A 72 13.23 3.14 4.25
CA SER A 72 12.82 3.79 5.52
C SER A 72 11.31 3.99 5.63
N LEU A 73 10.61 4.27 4.51
CA LEU A 73 9.14 4.31 4.49
C LEU A 73 8.55 2.93 4.79
N ARG A 74 9.09 1.90 4.15
CA ARG A 74 8.66 0.52 4.37
C ARG A 74 8.88 0.06 5.82
N GLU A 75 10.00 0.45 6.44
CA GLU A 75 10.31 0.11 7.83
C GLU A 75 9.23 0.62 8.79
N LYS A 76 8.71 1.82 8.53
CA LYS A 76 7.72 2.53 9.34
C LYS A 76 6.27 2.18 9.00
N THR A 77 6.01 1.29 8.05
CA THR A 77 4.65 0.92 7.65
C THR A 77 4.25 -0.46 8.12
N GLN A 78 2.95 -0.69 8.31
CA GLN A 78 2.40 -1.99 8.70
C GLN A 78 2.22 -2.92 7.51
N ALA A 79 1.81 -2.39 6.36
CA ALA A 79 1.58 -3.19 5.16
C ALA A 79 1.82 -2.39 3.88
N ILE A 80 2.11 -3.11 2.78
CA ILE A 80 2.15 -2.56 1.43
C ILE A 80 0.86 -2.94 0.70
N LEU A 81 0.26 -1.97 -0.01
CA LEU A 81 -0.80 -2.20 -0.98
C LEU A 81 -0.21 -2.16 -2.39
N THR A 82 -0.50 -3.20 -3.17
CA THR A 82 -0.04 -3.32 -4.56
C THR A 82 -1.09 -3.99 -5.45
N THR A 83 -0.77 -4.20 -6.72
CA THR A 83 -1.63 -4.90 -7.68
C THR A 83 -0.93 -6.12 -8.26
N SER A 84 -1.70 -7.07 -8.79
CA SER A 84 -1.14 -8.21 -9.54
C SER A 84 -0.33 -7.75 -10.77
N LYS A 85 -0.72 -6.64 -11.42
CA LYS A 85 0.06 -6.07 -12.54
C LYS A 85 1.48 -5.71 -12.12
N THR A 86 1.65 -5.03 -10.98
CA THR A 86 2.97 -4.70 -10.42
C THR A 86 3.78 -5.97 -10.09
N ILE A 87 3.11 -7.00 -9.55
CA ILE A 87 3.78 -8.27 -9.24
C ILE A 87 4.24 -9.00 -10.51
N LEU A 88 3.42 -9.01 -11.56
CA LEU A 88 3.74 -9.62 -12.85
C LEU A 88 4.94 -8.94 -13.51
N ILE A 89 5.02 -7.62 -13.46
CA ILE A 89 6.06 -6.84 -14.12
C ILE A 89 7.37 -6.87 -13.34
N ASP A 90 7.32 -6.57 -12.03
CA ASP A 90 8.51 -6.31 -11.20
C ASP A 90 8.93 -7.51 -10.37
N ASN A 91 8.04 -8.47 -10.13
CA ASN A 91 8.21 -9.62 -9.23
C ASN A 91 8.91 -9.23 -7.92
N PRO A 92 8.35 -8.24 -7.16
CA PRO A 92 8.99 -7.67 -6.00
C PRO A 92 8.95 -8.62 -4.80
N ARG A 93 9.93 -8.48 -3.89
CA ARG A 93 9.93 -9.22 -2.61
C ARG A 93 9.18 -8.48 -1.49
N PHE A 94 9.00 -7.17 -1.62
CA PHE A 94 8.44 -6.30 -0.57
C PHE A 94 9.07 -6.53 0.81
N THR A 95 10.38 -6.33 0.84
CA THR A 95 11.20 -6.46 2.06
C THR A 95 11.78 -5.11 2.46
N VAL A 96 12.08 -4.94 3.73
CA VAL A 96 12.97 -3.89 4.21
C VAL A 96 14.40 -4.43 4.21
N ARG A 97 15.33 -3.67 3.63
CA ARG A 97 16.74 -4.04 3.59
C ARG A 97 17.60 -2.94 4.16
N LYS A 98 18.63 -3.34 4.90
CA LYS A 98 19.66 -2.45 5.44
C LYS A 98 21.03 -3.06 5.12
N LYS A 99 21.91 -2.32 4.46
CA LYS A 99 23.22 -2.87 3.98
C LYS A 99 23.07 -4.23 3.27
N ASN A 100 22.12 -4.32 2.33
CA ASN A 100 21.76 -5.52 1.56
C ASN A 100 21.18 -6.73 2.35
N LYS A 101 21.11 -6.67 3.68
CA LYS A 101 20.46 -7.69 4.50
C LYS A 101 18.97 -7.41 4.64
N ILE A 102 18.13 -8.45 4.53
CA ILE A 102 16.70 -8.35 4.80
C ILE A 102 16.53 -8.28 6.32
N ILE A 103 15.85 -7.24 6.80
CA ILE A 103 15.58 -7.03 8.24
C ILE A 103 14.10 -7.17 8.58
N LYS A 104 13.21 -7.12 7.58
CA LYS A 104 11.78 -7.29 7.78
C LYS A 104 11.10 -7.74 6.48
N ASN A 105 10.23 -8.71 6.56
CA ASN A 105 9.25 -9.03 5.53
C ASN A 105 7.95 -8.28 5.83
N LEU A 106 7.43 -7.54 4.84
CA LEU A 106 6.25 -6.71 5.03
C LEU A 106 4.97 -7.48 4.73
N ASN A 107 3.91 -7.22 5.47
CA ASN A 107 2.58 -7.65 5.09
C ASN A 107 2.23 -7.04 3.72
N VAL A 108 1.60 -7.82 2.86
CA VAL A 108 1.27 -7.38 1.49
C VAL A 108 -0.22 -7.54 1.23
N ILE A 109 -0.84 -6.46 0.79
CA ILE A 109 -2.22 -6.41 0.35
C ILE A 109 -2.22 -6.33 -1.17
N ILE A 110 -2.91 -7.24 -1.83
CA ILE A 110 -2.91 -7.34 -3.28
C ILE A 110 -4.33 -7.14 -3.81
N ILE A 111 -4.48 -6.19 -4.73
CA ILE A 111 -5.69 -6.03 -5.52
C ILE A 111 -5.51 -6.85 -6.80
N ASP A 112 -6.23 -7.97 -6.88
CA ASP A 112 -6.13 -8.91 -7.99
C ASP A 112 -7.49 -9.51 -8.33
N LYS A 113 -8.27 -8.76 -9.10
CA LYS A 113 -9.66 -9.14 -9.41
C LYS A 113 -9.82 -10.51 -10.04
N ASN A 114 -8.82 -11.00 -10.78
CA ASN A 114 -8.86 -12.23 -11.55
C ASN A 114 -7.91 -13.34 -11.03
N LEU A 115 -7.20 -13.10 -9.91
CA LEU A 115 -6.14 -13.98 -9.38
C LEU A 115 -5.01 -14.22 -10.40
N ASN A 116 -4.53 -13.14 -11.03
CA ASN A 116 -3.44 -13.20 -12.00
C ASN A 116 -2.06 -13.39 -11.37
N ILE A 117 -1.92 -13.18 -10.06
CA ILE A 117 -0.65 -13.36 -9.34
C ILE A 117 -0.06 -14.75 -9.62
N PRO A 118 1.24 -14.87 -10.02
CA PRO A 118 1.87 -16.17 -10.21
C PRO A 118 2.05 -16.90 -8.88
N LEU A 119 1.84 -18.22 -8.85
CA LEU A 119 2.05 -19.05 -7.66
C LEU A 119 3.52 -19.08 -7.19
N ASN A 120 4.47 -18.80 -8.09
CA ASN A 120 5.90 -18.73 -7.84
C ASN A 120 6.41 -17.30 -7.60
N ALA A 121 5.53 -16.32 -7.39
CA ALA A 121 5.92 -14.94 -7.12
C ALA A 121 6.86 -14.86 -5.91
N LYS A 122 7.93 -14.06 -6.04
CA LYS A 122 8.99 -13.95 -5.00
C LYS A 122 8.45 -13.56 -3.62
N LEU A 123 7.38 -12.79 -3.57
CA LEU A 123 6.76 -12.37 -2.32
C LEU A 123 6.07 -13.52 -1.56
N LEU A 124 5.72 -14.63 -2.26
CA LEU A 124 5.06 -15.80 -1.66
C LEU A 124 6.05 -16.79 -0.99
N LYS A 125 7.37 -16.58 -1.12
CA LYS A 125 8.36 -17.53 -0.60
C LYS A 125 8.47 -17.58 0.94
N ASN A 126 8.08 -16.52 1.66
CA ASN A 126 8.26 -16.41 3.12
C ASN A 126 6.93 -16.05 3.81
N LEU A 127 5.87 -16.82 3.53
CA LEU A 127 4.53 -16.57 4.08
C LEU A 127 4.42 -16.82 5.59
N HIS A 128 5.34 -17.60 6.19
CA HIS A 128 5.42 -17.76 7.64
C HIS A 128 5.90 -16.50 8.39
N GLU A 129 6.55 -15.56 7.69
CA GLU A 129 7.06 -14.30 8.27
C GLU A 129 6.18 -13.09 7.98
N ARG A 130 5.12 -13.25 7.17
CA ARG A 130 4.24 -12.15 6.75
C ARG A 130 2.85 -12.62 6.41
N ARG A 131 1.89 -11.72 6.46
CA ARG A 131 0.56 -11.93 5.89
C ARG A 131 0.54 -11.46 4.44
N VAL A 132 -0.07 -12.25 3.57
CA VAL A 132 -0.40 -11.85 2.19
C VAL A 132 -1.92 -11.97 2.02
N ILE A 133 -2.58 -10.84 1.83
CA ILE A 133 -4.03 -10.73 1.71
C ILE A 133 -4.36 -10.35 0.26
N ILE A 134 -5.19 -11.13 -0.42
CA ILE A 134 -5.55 -10.91 -1.81
C ILE A 134 -7.06 -10.65 -1.92
N PHE A 135 -7.41 -9.47 -2.42
CA PHE A 135 -8.79 -9.12 -2.75
C PHE A 135 -9.10 -9.49 -4.20
N THR A 136 -10.17 -10.27 -4.42
CA THR A 136 -10.52 -10.82 -5.72
C THR A 136 -12.03 -10.90 -5.93
N PHE A 137 -12.50 -11.07 -7.19
CA PHE A 137 -13.90 -11.38 -7.49
C PHE A 137 -14.19 -12.87 -7.51
N LYS A 138 -13.18 -13.69 -7.84
CA LYS A 138 -13.40 -15.06 -8.31
C LYS A 138 -12.99 -16.11 -7.28
N LYS A 139 -13.91 -17.04 -7.02
CA LYS A 139 -13.55 -18.42 -6.69
C LYS A 139 -13.05 -19.11 -7.95
N ASN A 140 -11.81 -19.57 -7.95
CA ASN A 140 -11.28 -20.46 -8.97
C ASN A 140 -10.31 -21.45 -8.31
N PRO A 141 -9.91 -22.55 -8.98
CA PRO A 141 -8.97 -23.52 -8.42
C PRO A 141 -7.66 -22.91 -7.89
N LYS A 142 -7.23 -21.79 -8.47
CA LYS A 142 -6.03 -21.08 -8.04
C LYS A 142 -6.19 -20.43 -6.65
N SER A 143 -7.42 -20.03 -6.26
CA SER A 143 -7.66 -19.50 -4.92
C SER A 143 -7.35 -20.53 -3.84
N GLN A 144 -7.69 -21.80 -4.08
CA GLN A 144 -7.38 -22.87 -3.15
C GLN A 144 -5.87 -23.12 -3.04
N LYS A 145 -5.14 -23.14 -4.18
CA LYS A 145 -3.67 -23.26 -4.18
C LYS A 145 -3.01 -22.11 -3.41
N LEU A 146 -3.47 -20.88 -3.60
CA LEU A 146 -2.95 -19.72 -2.87
C LEU A 146 -3.24 -19.80 -1.36
N LYS A 147 -4.42 -20.28 -0.97
CA LYS A 147 -4.74 -20.55 0.45
C LYS A 147 -3.84 -21.61 1.06
N GLN A 148 -3.59 -22.71 0.33
CA GLN A 148 -2.66 -23.78 0.77
C GLN A 148 -1.22 -23.26 0.95
N LEU A 149 -0.79 -22.29 0.15
CA LEU A 149 0.49 -21.60 0.32
C LEU A 149 0.52 -20.68 1.56
N GLY A 150 -0.64 -20.36 2.17
CA GLY A 150 -0.75 -19.48 3.33
C GLY A 150 -1.26 -18.06 3.01
N CYS A 151 -1.79 -17.81 1.81
CA CYS A 151 -2.42 -16.53 1.50
C CYS A 151 -3.84 -16.44 2.07
N GLU A 152 -4.22 -15.25 2.52
CA GLU A 152 -5.60 -14.91 2.88
C GLU A 152 -6.33 -14.41 1.63
N ILE A 153 -7.35 -15.12 1.17
CA ILE A 153 -8.15 -14.73 0.00
C ILE A 153 -9.47 -14.14 0.47
N ILE A 154 -9.72 -12.89 0.11
CA ILE A 154 -10.96 -12.18 0.42
C ILE A 154 -11.72 -11.94 -0.88
N GLU A 155 -12.85 -12.64 -0.98
CA GLU A 155 -13.73 -12.52 -2.12
C GLU A 155 -14.68 -11.34 -1.94
N MET A 156 -14.83 -10.54 -2.97
CA MET A 156 -15.71 -9.38 -3.00
C MET A 156 -16.63 -9.42 -4.21
N LYS A 157 -17.83 -8.88 -4.05
CA LYS A 157 -18.74 -8.70 -5.19
C LYS A 157 -18.15 -7.67 -6.15
N SER A 158 -18.26 -7.93 -7.46
CA SER A 158 -17.88 -7.00 -8.50
C SER A 158 -18.84 -5.80 -8.53
N GLU A 159 -18.30 -4.61 -8.62
CA GLU A 159 -19.06 -3.39 -8.87
C GLU A 159 -18.50 -2.75 -10.15
N ASN A 160 -19.26 -2.75 -11.22
CA ASN A 160 -18.84 -2.22 -12.54
C ASN A 160 -17.47 -2.80 -12.98
N ASN A 161 -17.27 -4.10 -12.84
CA ASN A 161 -16.03 -4.82 -13.14
C ASN A 161 -14.79 -4.29 -12.38
N LYS A 162 -15.00 -3.62 -11.24
CA LYS A 162 -13.96 -3.12 -10.33
C LYS A 162 -14.18 -3.60 -8.90
N LEU A 163 -13.08 -3.77 -8.17
CA LEU A 163 -13.10 -3.98 -6.73
C LEU A 163 -13.34 -2.64 -6.03
N ASN A 164 -14.31 -2.59 -5.13
CA ASN A 164 -14.63 -1.37 -4.40
C ASN A 164 -13.54 -1.04 -3.35
N LEU A 165 -12.72 -0.03 -3.67
CA LEU A 165 -11.61 0.39 -2.79
C LEU A 165 -12.07 0.85 -1.41
N LYS A 166 -13.21 1.54 -1.30
CA LYS A 166 -13.75 1.99 0.00
C LYS A 166 -14.08 0.80 0.91
N LYS A 167 -14.66 -0.27 0.34
CA LYS A 167 -14.94 -1.52 1.07
C LYS A 167 -13.66 -2.24 1.47
N ILE A 168 -12.66 -2.30 0.58
CA ILE A 168 -11.31 -2.85 0.89
C ILE A 168 -10.71 -2.11 2.07
N PHE A 169 -10.68 -0.78 2.05
CA PHE A 169 -10.09 0.03 3.12
C PHE A 169 -10.80 -0.13 4.46
N THR A 170 -12.13 -0.22 4.45
CA THR A 170 -12.91 -0.55 5.64
C THR A 170 -12.57 -1.94 6.18
N HIS A 171 -12.36 -2.92 5.29
CA HIS A 171 -11.96 -4.27 5.67
C HIS A 171 -10.55 -4.30 6.27
N LEU A 172 -9.59 -3.60 5.68
CA LEU A 172 -8.23 -3.47 6.21
C LEU A 172 -8.21 -2.85 7.62
N TYR A 173 -9.05 -1.84 7.87
CA TYR A 173 -9.18 -1.26 9.20
C TYR A 173 -9.71 -2.27 10.24
N LYS A 174 -10.70 -3.11 9.86
CA LYS A 174 -11.20 -4.21 10.71
C LYS A 174 -10.09 -5.24 11.02
N LEU A 175 -9.19 -5.48 10.09
CA LEU A 175 -8.01 -6.31 10.28
C LEU A 175 -6.87 -5.62 11.08
N LYS A 176 -7.14 -4.44 11.67
CA LYS A 176 -6.18 -3.65 12.47
C LYS A 176 -4.98 -3.14 11.67
N ILE A 177 -5.13 -2.99 10.36
CA ILE A 177 -4.13 -2.34 9.50
C ILE A 177 -4.49 -0.85 9.47
N SER A 178 -3.69 -0.04 10.17
CA SER A 178 -3.91 1.40 10.33
C SER A 178 -2.93 2.27 9.52
N ASP A 179 -1.84 1.70 9.03
CA ASP A 179 -0.81 2.38 8.24
C ASP A 179 -0.45 1.58 6.98
N LEU A 180 -0.59 2.21 5.82
CA LEU A 180 -0.49 1.56 4.52
C LEU A 180 0.42 2.36 3.58
N LEU A 181 1.41 1.69 2.99
CA LEU A 181 2.21 2.22 1.90
C LEU A 181 1.74 1.62 0.57
N VAL A 182 1.38 2.46 -0.38
CA VAL A 182 0.98 2.02 -1.71
C VAL A 182 2.19 2.06 -2.65
N GLU A 183 2.51 0.91 -3.23
CA GLU A 183 3.51 0.76 -4.28
C GLU A 183 2.86 0.07 -5.48
N ALA A 184 2.34 0.86 -6.42
CA ALA A 184 1.60 0.37 -7.59
C ALA A 184 1.69 1.38 -8.75
N GLY A 185 1.08 1.01 -9.90
CA GLY A 185 1.03 1.86 -11.08
C GLY A 185 -0.06 2.94 -11.04
N GLY A 186 -0.10 3.75 -12.10
CA GLY A 186 -0.94 4.94 -12.22
C GLY A 186 -2.44 4.69 -12.12
N ILE A 187 -2.95 3.54 -12.58
CA ILE A 187 -4.39 3.20 -12.49
C ILE A 187 -4.85 3.16 -11.04
N LEU A 188 -4.14 2.42 -10.17
CA LEU A 188 -4.52 2.34 -8.76
C LEU A 188 -4.32 3.68 -8.07
N PHE A 189 -3.26 4.42 -8.40
CA PHE A 189 -3.03 5.76 -7.87
C PHE A 189 -4.20 6.70 -8.19
N ALA A 190 -4.62 6.76 -9.45
CA ALA A 190 -5.75 7.56 -9.89
C ALA A 190 -7.07 7.17 -9.17
N ASP A 191 -7.35 5.87 -9.08
CA ASP A 191 -8.55 5.38 -8.37
C ASP A 191 -8.51 5.73 -6.86
N LEU A 192 -7.34 5.71 -6.22
CA LEU A 192 -7.18 6.11 -4.81
C LEU A 192 -7.44 7.62 -4.62
N ILE A 193 -6.92 8.48 -5.50
CA ILE A 193 -7.17 9.93 -5.49
C ILE A 193 -8.66 10.21 -5.64
N LYS A 194 -9.30 9.64 -6.68
CA LYS A 194 -10.74 9.79 -6.95
C LYS A 194 -11.60 9.41 -5.75
N ASN A 195 -11.22 8.35 -5.03
CA ASN A 195 -11.94 7.88 -3.84
C ASN A 195 -11.57 8.62 -2.53
N LYS A 196 -10.69 9.63 -2.59
CA LYS A 196 -10.19 10.39 -1.42
C LYS A 196 -9.59 9.46 -0.35
N LEU A 197 -8.79 8.48 -0.80
CA LEU A 197 -8.15 7.46 0.05
C LEU A 197 -6.65 7.71 0.27
N VAL A 198 -6.10 8.81 -0.22
CA VAL A 198 -4.69 9.19 -0.06
C VAL A 198 -4.55 10.23 1.04
N ASN A 199 -3.57 10.06 1.93
CA ASN A 199 -3.21 11.00 2.98
C ASN A 199 -1.88 11.71 2.71
N GLU A 200 -0.90 10.99 2.14
CA GLU A 200 0.42 11.51 1.79
C GLU A 200 0.89 10.95 0.45
N ILE A 201 1.63 11.75 -0.30
CA ILE A 201 2.28 11.35 -1.55
C ILE A 201 3.79 11.58 -1.41
N HIS A 202 4.57 10.52 -1.58
CA HIS A 202 6.02 10.55 -1.66
C HIS A 202 6.42 10.44 -3.13
N LEU A 203 6.66 11.58 -3.77
CA LEU A 203 6.98 11.69 -5.18
C LEU A 203 8.49 11.84 -5.38
N PHE A 204 9.10 10.90 -6.11
CA PHE A 204 10.51 10.93 -6.48
C PHE A 204 10.61 11.29 -7.96
N ARG A 205 11.04 12.52 -8.26
CA ARG A 205 11.23 12.99 -9.63
C ARG A 205 12.67 12.76 -10.05
N ALA A 206 12.87 12.04 -11.15
CA ALA A 206 14.18 11.80 -11.75
C ALA A 206 14.43 12.80 -12.89
N PRO A 207 15.68 13.28 -13.10
CA PRO A 207 16.03 14.19 -14.18
C PRO A 207 16.23 13.43 -15.50
N ILE A 208 15.19 12.69 -15.92
CA ILE A 208 15.13 11.97 -17.20
C ILE A 208 13.83 12.28 -17.90
N ILE A 209 13.83 12.20 -19.23
CA ILE A 209 12.64 12.32 -20.08
C ILE A 209 12.40 10.95 -20.73
N ILE A 210 11.19 10.47 -20.63
CA ILE A 210 10.77 9.16 -21.20
C ILE A 210 10.07 9.36 -22.55
N GLY A 211 9.34 10.45 -22.71
CA GLY A 211 8.61 10.79 -23.92
C GLY A 211 7.14 10.33 -23.92
N GLU A 212 6.42 10.66 -25.00
CA GLU A 212 4.97 10.49 -25.09
C GLU A 212 4.48 9.05 -24.89
N LYS A 213 5.22 8.07 -25.42
CA LYS A 213 4.87 6.64 -25.32
C LYS A 213 5.03 6.10 -23.89
N GLY A 214 5.67 6.85 -22.98
CA GLY A 214 5.84 6.45 -21.61
C GLY A 214 4.52 6.36 -20.84
N ILE A 215 4.46 5.47 -19.87
CA ILE A 215 3.28 5.26 -19.03
C ILE A 215 3.11 6.45 -18.09
N PRO A 216 1.98 7.18 -18.14
CA PRO A 216 1.78 8.37 -17.31
C PRO A 216 1.58 8.01 -15.83
N VAL A 217 1.89 8.96 -14.93
CA VAL A 217 1.70 8.82 -13.48
C VAL A 217 0.22 8.66 -13.11
N ILE A 218 -0.68 9.27 -13.87
CA ILE A 218 -2.12 9.10 -13.78
C ILE A 218 -2.58 8.44 -15.06
N GLU A 219 -3.04 7.19 -14.95
CA GLU A 219 -3.47 6.38 -16.08
C GLU A 219 -5.00 6.18 -16.02
N GLY A 220 -5.68 6.44 -17.13
CA GLY A 220 -7.14 6.31 -17.28
C GLY A 220 -7.93 7.60 -17.11
N ASN A 221 -9.21 7.59 -17.55
CA ASN A 221 -10.14 8.74 -17.49
C ASN A 221 -10.65 9.06 -16.08
N THR A 222 -9.76 9.18 -15.10
CA THR A 222 -10.13 9.06 -13.69
C THR A 222 -10.32 10.40 -12.97
N LEU A 223 -9.78 11.48 -13.52
CA LEU A 223 -9.87 12.82 -12.92
C LEU A 223 -10.64 13.74 -13.89
N LYS A 224 -11.94 13.60 -13.90
CA LYS A 224 -12.87 14.65 -14.35
C LYS A 224 -13.51 15.28 -13.14
#